data_e0eee49df7fd829b5be0bc9584bfd254
#
_entry.id   e0eee49df7fd829b5be0bc9584bfd254
#
_cell.length_a   1.000
_cell.length_b   1.000
_cell.length_c   1.000
_cell.angle_alpha   90.00
_cell.angle_beta   90.00
_cell.angle_gamma   90.00
#
_symmetry.space_group_name_H-M   'P 1'
#
loop_
_entity.id
_entity.type
_entity.pdbx_description
1 polymer ?
#
loop_
_entity_poly.entity_id
_entity_poly.type
_entity_poly.pdbx_seq_one_letter_code
_entity_poly.pdbx_strand_id
1 'polypeptide(L)'
;AVEILRKKGQAVAAKREDREASEGCSLSASDGTFAAIVALKCETDFVAKNAGFVETTRKILNVAMECRPNNIEELKALTIDGQTIQDLVVEESGKTGEKMEIGAYEWIKAESTTAYDHLGNKLSTIVGFNQADVDYQLGRDVAMQVASMNPVAVSIESVPASVVETEYKVAVDKTKEEQVKKAVEAALKKAGINPNLVDSEAHIESNIAKGWLTVEEADKARAIAKETAEQKAANLPAQMIENIAKGRVNKFYKESVLMEQEFIKDATVTIGQYLDKSSKGLVVVDFKRVNLNQD
;
A
#
# COMPACT_ATOMS: atom_id res chain seq x y z
N ALA A 1 -0.23 -0.02 44.13
CA ALA A 1 -0.80 0.72 42.96
C ALA A 1 -0.48 0.03 41.64
N VAL A 2 0.77 -0.24 41.30
CA VAL A 2 1.20 -0.84 40.03
C VAL A 2 0.54 -2.21 39.79
N GLU A 3 0.49 -3.09 40.77
CA GLU A 3 -0.13 -4.42 40.64
C GLU A 3 -1.64 -4.35 40.39
N ILE A 4 -2.32 -3.36 40.96
CA ILE A 4 -3.75 -3.13 40.75
C ILE A 4 -4.02 -2.66 39.32
N LEU A 5 -3.18 -1.76 38.77
CA LEU A 5 -3.26 -1.29 37.40
C LEU A 5 -2.99 -2.41 36.42
N ARG A 6 -2.01 -3.26 36.71
CA ARG A 6 -1.67 -4.44 35.88
C ARG A 6 -2.83 -5.44 35.84
N LYS A 7 -3.44 -5.76 36.97
CA LYS A 7 -4.63 -6.65 37.04
C LYS A 7 -5.82 -6.04 36.30
N LYS A 8 -6.02 -4.72 36.44
CA LYS A 8 -7.06 -4.01 35.69
C LYS A 8 -6.80 -4.04 34.18
N GLY A 9 -5.55 -3.81 33.76
CA GLY A 9 -5.13 -3.90 32.36
C GLY A 9 -5.35 -5.29 31.77
N GLN A 10 -4.97 -6.34 32.51
CA GLN A 10 -5.22 -7.72 32.10
C GLN A 10 -6.72 -8.01 31.95
N ALA A 11 -7.55 -7.52 32.86
CA ALA A 11 -9.00 -7.69 32.80
C ALA A 11 -9.62 -6.92 31.61
N VAL A 12 -9.11 -5.73 31.28
CA VAL A 12 -9.53 -4.97 30.10
C VAL A 12 -9.11 -5.70 28.82
N ALA A 13 -7.85 -6.13 28.74
CA ALA A 13 -7.34 -6.88 27.60
C ALA A 13 -8.16 -8.14 27.32
N ALA A 14 -8.44 -8.95 28.36
CA ALA A 14 -9.26 -10.16 28.23
C ALA A 14 -10.71 -9.88 27.80
N LYS A 15 -11.34 -8.80 28.31
CA LYS A 15 -12.71 -8.41 27.91
C LYS A 15 -12.81 -7.83 26.51
N ARG A 16 -11.71 -7.38 25.93
CA ARG A 16 -11.66 -6.65 24.66
C ARG A 16 -10.84 -7.37 23.60
N GLU A 17 -10.52 -8.65 23.84
CA GLU A 17 -9.72 -9.47 22.92
C GLU A 17 -10.35 -9.51 21.51
N ASP A 18 -11.68 -9.58 21.43
CA ASP A 18 -12.44 -9.61 20.18
C ASP A 18 -12.66 -8.23 19.53
N ARG A 19 -12.19 -7.14 20.16
CA ARG A 19 -12.32 -5.80 19.58
C ARG A 19 -11.18 -5.52 18.62
N GLU A 20 -11.48 -4.71 17.61
CA GLU A 20 -10.49 -4.24 16.65
C GLU A 20 -9.83 -2.94 17.14
N ALA A 21 -8.50 -2.95 17.21
CA ALA A 21 -7.70 -1.76 17.39
C ALA A 21 -7.40 -1.15 16.01
N SER A 22 -8.30 -0.32 15.50
CA SER A 22 -8.23 0.26 14.16
C SER A 22 -7.50 1.61 14.09
N GLU A 23 -7.28 2.23 15.22
CA GLU A 23 -6.58 3.50 15.38
C GLU A 23 -5.18 3.32 15.97
N GLY A 24 -4.38 4.38 16.04
CA GLY A 24 -3.05 4.26 16.64
C GLY A 24 -2.11 5.40 16.29
N CYS A 25 -0.85 5.21 16.71
CA CYS A 25 0.27 6.10 16.46
C CYS A 25 1.43 5.30 15.90
N SER A 26 1.94 5.71 14.74
CA SER A 26 3.13 5.18 14.07
C SER A 26 4.22 6.24 14.11
N LEU A 27 5.38 5.88 14.64
CA LEU A 27 6.55 6.75 14.73
C LEU A 27 7.78 6.05 14.19
N SER A 28 8.68 6.82 13.59
CA SER A 28 9.94 6.35 13.06
C SER A 28 11.14 7.13 13.61
N ALA A 29 12.30 6.52 13.59
CA ALA A 29 13.58 7.14 13.95
C ALA A 29 14.73 6.54 13.16
N SER A 30 15.81 7.30 13.00
CA SER A 30 17.07 6.87 12.40
C SER A 30 18.24 7.41 13.21
N ASP A 31 19.29 6.59 13.40
CA ASP A 31 20.57 7.03 13.97
C ASP A 31 21.63 7.28 12.88
N GLY A 32 21.22 7.20 11.61
CA GLY A 32 22.09 7.37 10.44
C GLY A 32 22.44 6.07 9.74
N THR A 33 22.47 4.93 10.43
CA THR A 33 22.76 3.60 9.86
C THR A 33 21.73 2.55 10.20
N PHE A 34 20.94 2.81 11.21
CA PHE A 34 19.80 1.99 11.61
C PHE A 34 18.55 2.86 11.70
N ALA A 35 17.43 2.39 11.17
CA ALA A 35 16.15 3.04 11.29
C ALA A 35 15.07 2.03 11.70
N ALA A 36 14.10 2.49 12.46
CA ALA A 36 12.98 1.66 12.89
C ALA A 36 11.66 2.42 12.85
N ILE A 37 10.57 1.67 12.73
CA ILE A 37 9.19 2.11 12.89
C ILE A 37 8.56 1.28 14.01
N VAL A 38 7.85 1.94 14.90
CA VAL A 38 6.97 1.30 15.89
C VAL A 38 5.58 1.89 15.74
N ALA A 39 4.58 1.03 15.64
CA ALA A 39 3.18 1.41 15.67
C ALA A 39 2.49 0.81 16.90
N LEU A 40 1.92 1.67 17.74
CA LEU A 40 1.04 1.29 18.84
C LEU A 40 -0.40 1.54 18.43
N LYS A 41 -1.25 0.52 18.53
CA LYS A 41 -2.67 0.57 18.12
C LYS A 41 -3.59 0.70 19.32
N CYS A 42 -4.74 1.35 19.11
CA CYS A 42 -5.83 1.51 20.07
C CYS A 42 -7.18 1.51 19.35
N GLU A 43 -8.29 1.60 20.10
CA GLU A 43 -9.63 1.52 19.49
C GLU A 43 -10.08 2.86 18.88
N THR A 44 -9.77 4.00 19.52
CA THR A 44 -10.28 5.33 19.11
C THR A 44 -9.18 6.32 18.75
N ASP A 45 -9.51 7.24 17.87
CA ASP A 45 -8.64 8.35 17.50
C ASP A 45 -8.40 9.34 18.67
N PHE A 46 -9.33 9.42 19.62
CA PHE A 46 -9.14 10.22 20.84
C PHE A 46 -7.94 9.75 21.66
N VAL A 47 -7.81 8.44 21.86
CA VAL A 47 -6.66 7.84 22.54
C VAL A 47 -5.41 7.96 21.68
N ALA A 48 -5.50 7.69 20.39
CA ALA A 48 -4.36 7.78 19.46
C ALA A 48 -3.71 9.18 19.44
N LYS A 49 -4.51 10.24 19.58
CA LYS A 49 -4.06 11.64 19.61
C LYS A 49 -3.61 12.12 20.99
N ASN A 50 -3.83 11.34 22.03
CA ASN A 50 -3.43 11.72 23.40
C ASN A 50 -1.91 11.79 23.50
N ALA A 51 -1.38 12.88 24.09
CA ALA A 51 0.05 13.08 24.21
C ALA A 51 0.76 11.95 24.98
N GLY A 52 0.11 11.38 26.01
CA GLY A 52 0.64 10.25 26.76
C GLY A 52 0.76 8.98 25.90
N PHE A 53 -0.20 8.72 25.02
CA PHE A 53 -0.17 7.59 24.09
C PHE A 53 0.96 7.75 23.05
N VAL A 54 1.11 8.93 22.49
CA VAL A 54 2.22 9.25 21.56
C VAL A 54 3.56 9.12 22.27
N GLU A 55 3.68 9.58 23.51
CA GLU A 55 4.90 9.47 24.31
C GLU A 55 5.23 8.00 24.64
N THR A 56 4.25 7.17 24.96
CA THR A 56 4.45 5.73 25.17
C THR A 56 4.97 5.07 23.89
N THR A 57 4.40 5.41 22.72
CA THR A 57 4.90 4.93 21.43
C THR A 57 6.35 5.34 21.19
N ARG A 58 6.70 6.59 21.52
CA ARG A 58 8.08 7.11 21.40
C ARG A 58 9.05 6.41 22.33
N LYS A 59 8.67 6.12 23.57
CA LYS A 59 9.51 5.35 24.52
C LYS A 59 9.81 3.95 23.97
N ILE A 60 8.80 3.27 23.42
CA ILE A 60 8.98 1.96 22.81
C ILE A 60 9.93 2.05 21.61
N LEU A 61 9.75 3.06 20.75
CA LEU A 61 10.64 3.29 19.61
C LEU A 61 12.09 3.57 20.05
N ASN A 62 12.29 4.38 21.09
CA ASN A 62 13.64 4.67 21.60
C ASN A 62 14.35 3.41 22.09
N VAL A 63 13.64 2.51 22.79
CA VAL A 63 14.21 1.22 23.21
C VAL A 63 14.48 0.32 22.00
N ALA A 64 13.61 0.33 20.99
CA ALA A 64 13.86 -0.39 19.73
C ALA A 64 15.11 0.12 19.00
N MET A 65 15.33 1.43 18.99
CA MET A 65 16.55 2.03 18.40
C MET A 65 17.82 1.67 19.17
N GLU A 66 17.75 1.61 20.48
CA GLU A 66 18.90 1.27 21.35
C GLU A 66 19.22 -0.22 21.29
N CYS A 67 18.22 -1.08 21.48
CA CYS A 67 18.39 -2.53 21.61
C CYS A 67 18.37 -3.28 20.28
N ARG A 68 17.78 -2.70 19.23
CA ARG A 68 17.70 -3.25 17.86
C ARG A 68 17.18 -4.69 17.82
N PRO A 69 15.98 -4.99 18.38
CA PRO A 69 15.41 -6.33 18.34
C PRO A 69 15.16 -6.79 16.89
N ASN A 70 15.22 -8.08 16.64
CA ASN A 70 15.06 -8.62 15.28
C ASN A 70 13.60 -8.67 14.81
N ASN A 71 12.66 -8.75 15.75
CA ASN A 71 11.23 -8.90 15.46
C ASN A 71 10.36 -8.32 16.59
N ILE A 72 9.06 -8.27 16.34
CA ILE A 72 8.08 -7.71 17.27
C ILE A 72 8.02 -8.46 18.61
N GLU A 73 8.25 -9.76 18.63
CA GLU A 73 8.21 -10.55 19.86
C GLU A 73 9.43 -10.26 20.76
N GLU A 74 10.60 -10.08 20.15
CA GLU A 74 11.78 -9.62 20.88
C GLU A 74 11.58 -8.20 21.41
N LEU A 75 10.96 -7.29 20.63
CA LEU A 75 10.61 -5.95 21.08
C LEU A 75 9.69 -5.97 22.30
N LYS A 76 8.64 -6.78 22.29
CA LYS A 76 7.69 -6.92 23.41
C LYS A 76 8.35 -7.40 24.71
N ALA A 77 9.42 -8.20 24.59
CA ALA A 77 10.17 -8.75 25.72
C ALA A 77 11.18 -7.78 26.33
N LEU A 78 11.53 -6.70 25.63
CA LEU A 78 12.43 -5.66 26.16
C LEU A 78 11.76 -4.91 27.30
N THR A 79 12.55 -4.24 28.14
CA THR A 79 12.07 -3.57 29.35
C THR A 79 12.24 -2.05 29.30
N ILE A 80 11.27 -1.37 29.88
CA ILE A 80 11.27 0.07 30.16
C ILE A 80 11.00 0.20 31.67
N ASP A 81 11.92 0.82 32.40
CA ASP A 81 11.81 1.02 33.86
C ASP A 81 11.52 -0.29 34.64
N GLY A 82 12.11 -1.40 34.19
CA GLY A 82 11.98 -2.71 34.85
C GLY A 82 10.69 -3.46 34.50
N GLN A 83 9.85 -2.94 33.62
CA GLN A 83 8.61 -3.56 33.12
C GLN A 83 8.80 -3.93 31.65
N THR A 84 8.29 -5.10 31.23
CA THR A 84 8.34 -5.46 29.79
C THR A 84 7.46 -4.50 28.98
N ILE A 85 7.82 -4.28 27.72
CA ILE A 85 7.01 -3.46 26.83
C ILE A 85 5.60 -4.03 26.69
N GLN A 86 5.47 -5.37 26.65
CA GLN A 86 4.14 -6.01 26.65
C GLN A 86 3.32 -5.67 27.91
N ASP A 87 3.92 -5.72 29.07
CA ASP A 87 3.25 -5.37 30.33
C ASP A 87 2.90 -3.86 30.39
N LEU A 88 3.77 -3.00 29.85
CA LEU A 88 3.51 -1.57 29.72
C LEU A 88 2.27 -1.30 28.85
N VAL A 89 2.15 -1.98 27.70
CA VAL A 89 1.00 -1.85 26.82
C VAL A 89 -0.29 -2.34 27.50
N VAL A 90 -0.22 -3.43 28.25
CA VAL A 90 -1.35 -3.94 29.05
C VAL A 90 -1.75 -2.94 30.14
N GLU A 91 -0.79 -2.29 30.81
CA GLU A 91 -1.06 -1.26 31.80
C GLU A 91 -1.75 -0.04 31.18
N GLU A 92 -1.28 0.43 30.02
CA GLU A 92 -1.91 1.53 29.27
C GLU A 92 -3.36 1.19 28.85
N SER A 93 -3.62 -0.05 28.42
CA SER A 93 -4.98 -0.54 28.20
C SER A 93 -5.85 -0.42 29.47
N GLY A 94 -5.29 -0.70 30.64
CA GLY A 94 -5.98 -0.56 31.92
C GLY A 94 -6.31 0.89 32.29
N LYS A 95 -5.44 1.83 31.93
CA LYS A 95 -5.62 3.28 32.19
C LYS A 95 -6.72 3.87 31.33
N THR A 96 -6.72 3.55 30.04
CA THR A 96 -7.65 4.10 29.05
C THR A 96 -8.96 3.32 28.97
N GLY A 97 -8.95 2.04 29.31
CA GLY A 97 -10.08 1.14 29.11
C GLY A 97 -10.25 0.67 27.67
N GLU A 98 -9.28 0.92 26.78
CA GLU A 98 -9.28 0.47 25.38
C GLU A 98 -8.31 -0.69 25.15
N LYS A 99 -8.60 -1.53 24.16
CA LYS A 99 -7.62 -2.50 23.65
C LYS A 99 -6.41 -1.77 23.08
N MET A 100 -5.22 -2.20 23.47
CA MET A 100 -3.97 -1.71 22.90
C MET A 100 -3.06 -2.87 22.53
N GLU A 101 -2.33 -2.70 21.45
CA GLU A 101 -1.36 -3.69 20.97
C GLU A 101 -0.24 -3.02 20.17
N ILE A 102 0.94 -3.61 20.16
CA ILE A 102 1.97 -3.24 19.21
C ILE A 102 1.55 -3.81 17.86
N GLY A 103 1.16 -2.92 16.94
CA GLY A 103 0.62 -3.30 15.64
C GLY A 103 1.69 -3.54 14.58
N ALA A 104 2.86 -2.89 14.71
CA ALA A 104 3.97 -3.08 13.80
C ALA A 104 5.31 -2.72 14.45
N TYR A 105 6.33 -3.44 14.05
CA TYR A 105 7.73 -3.11 14.25
C TYR A 105 8.49 -3.48 12.99
N GLU A 106 9.11 -2.47 12.37
CA GLU A 106 9.92 -2.62 11.16
C GLU A 106 11.27 -1.95 11.37
N TRP A 107 12.33 -2.47 10.75
CA TRP A 107 13.65 -1.89 10.83
C TRP A 107 14.47 -2.10 9.57
N ILE A 108 15.45 -1.23 9.35
CA ILE A 108 16.44 -1.29 8.28
C ILE A 108 17.83 -0.98 8.86
N LYS A 109 18.84 -1.70 8.39
CA LYS A 109 20.26 -1.38 8.59
C LYS A 109 20.90 -1.22 7.21
N ALA A 110 21.55 -0.08 6.98
CA ALA A 110 22.18 0.26 5.70
C ALA A 110 23.37 1.20 5.92
N GLU A 111 24.11 1.52 4.84
CA GLU A 111 25.20 2.51 4.89
C GLU A 111 24.70 3.88 5.36
N SER A 112 23.50 4.26 4.96
CA SER A 112 22.75 5.37 5.56
C SER A 112 21.25 5.08 5.57
N THR A 113 20.54 5.64 6.55
CA THR A 113 19.10 5.49 6.71
C THR A 113 18.44 6.85 6.98
N THR A 114 17.18 6.97 6.56
CA THR A 114 16.34 8.14 6.84
C THR A 114 14.97 7.69 7.29
N ALA A 115 14.39 8.39 8.25
CA ALA A 115 13.06 8.16 8.78
C ALA A 115 12.15 9.36 8.48
N TYR A 116 10.86 9.10 8.25
CA TYR A 116 9.84 10.11 8.00
C TYR A 116 8.52 9.71 8.66
N ASP A 117 7.97 10.62 9.45
CA ASP A 117 6.62 10.53 10.01
C ASP A 117 5.71 11.53 9.30
N HIS A 118 4.63 11.04 8.70
CA HIS A 118 3.63 11.91 8.09
C HIS A 118 2.77 12.58 9.16
N LEU A 119 2.27 13.77 8.84
CA LEU A 119 1.42 14.54 9.74
C LEU A 119 0.24 13.71 10.25
N GLY A 120 0.02 13.72 11.56
CA GLY A 120 -1.01 12.93 12.23
C GLY A 120 -0.53 11.59 12.79
N ASN A 121 0.74 11.21 12.60
CA ASN A 121 1.37 10.01 13.16
C ASN A 121 0.65 8.69 12.83
N LYS A 122 0.06 8.60 11.64
CA LYS A 122 -0.59 7.37 11.15
C LYS A 122 0.17 6.68 10.02
N LEU A 123 1.15 7.34 9.47
CA LEU A 123 1.96 6.86 8.35
C LEU A 123 3.42 7.19 8.61
N SER A 124 4.25 6.16 8.67
CA SER A 124 5.69 6.27 8.86
C SER A 124 6.44 5.48 7.80
N THR A 125 7.58 5.99 7.37
CA THR A 125 8.47 5.33 6.42
C THR A 125 9.92 5.43 6.86
N ILE A 126 10.69 4.40 6.52
CA ILE A 126 12.14 4.38 6.65
C ILE A 126 12.75 3.90 5.34
N VAL A 127 13.89 4.46 4.97
CA VAL A 127 14.59 4.18 3.72
C VAL A 127 16.06 3.96 4.02
N GLY A 128 16.65 2.94 3.42
CA GLY A 128 18.09 2.64 3.49
C GLY A 128 18.76 2.84 2.13
N PHE A 129 20.00 3.34 2.14
CA PHE A 129 20.81 3.63 0.97
C PHE A 129 22.13 2.85 0.97
N ASN A 130 22.70 2.64 -0.21
CA ASN A 130 23.97 1.92 -0.41
C ASN A 130 25.22 2.78 -0.21
N GLN A 131 25.08 4.05 0.11
CA GLN A 131 26.19 4.97 0.37
C GLN A 131 26.02 5.62 1.73
N ALA A 132 27.12 5.89 2.41
CA ALA A 132 27.14 6.66 3.65
C ALA A 132 26.91 8.16 3.37
N ASP A 133 26.60 8.90 4.43
CA ASP A 133 26.51 10.36 4.43
C ASP A 133 25.55 10.95 3.38
N VAL A 134 24.45 10.24 3.09
CA VAL A 134 23.39 10.74 2.24
C VAL A 134 22.80 12.00 2.87
N ASP A 135 22.65 13.06 2.06
CA ASP A 135 22.03 14.31 2.49
C ASP A 135 20.65 14.07 3.11
N TYR A 136 20.39 14.70 4.26
CA TYR A 136 19.15 14.50 5.00
C TYR A 136 17.90 14.84 4.17
N GLN A 137 17.97 15.96 3.42
CA GLN A 137 16.81 16.40 2.62
C GLN A 137 16.54 15.42 1.48
N LEU A 138 17.59 14.89 0.84
CA LEU A 138 17.46 13.87 -0.18
C LEU A 138 16.82 12.59 0.39
N GLY A 139 17.33 12.10 1.52
CA GLY A 139 16.77 10.94 2.19
C GLY A 139 15.31 11.13 2.57
N ARG A 140 14.98 12.32 3.11
CA ARG A 140 13.62 12.70 3.46
C ARG A 140 12.68 12.75 2.25
N ASP A 141 13.15 13.28 1.12
CA ASP A 141 12.38 13.33 -0.13
C ASP A 141 12.01 11.93 -0.63
N VAL A 142 12.96 10.99 -0.55
CA VAL A 142 12.70 9.58 -0.92
C VAL A 142 11.74 8.93 0.08
N ALA A 143 11.89 9.16 1.38
CA ALA A 143 10.98 8.63 2.39
C ALA A 143 9.54 9.17 2.20
N MET A 144 9.39 10.44 1.82
CA MET A 144 8.11 11.04 1.44
C MET A 144 7.54 10.42 0.16
N GLN A 145 8.37 10.10 -0.82
CA GLN A 145 7.96 9.37 -2.04
C GLN A 145 7.36 8.00 -1.67
N VAL A 146 8.04 7.23 -0.81
CA VAL A 146 7.55 5.94 -0.31
C VAL A 146 6.21 6.11 0.41
N ALA A 147 6.09 7.12 1.27
CA ALA A 147 4.86 7.39 1.99
C ALA A 147 3.68 7.67 1.04
N SER A 148 3.89 8.53 0.03
CA SER A 148 2.85 8.99 -0.88
C SER A 148 2.48 7.99 -1.96
N MET A 149 3.47 7.31 -2.54
CA MET A 149 3.29 6.49 -3.74
C MET A 149 3.17 4.99 -3.44
N ASN A 150 3.40 4.58 -2.19
CA ASN A 150 3.28 3.19 -1.74
C ASN A 150 3.88 2.16 -2.72
N PRO A 151 5.18 2.24 -3.06
CA PRO A 151 5.79 1.31 -3.98
C PRO A 151 5.77 -0.12 -3.43
N VAL A 152 5.72 -1.11 -4.30
CA VAL A 152 5.71 -2.53 -3.92
C VAL A 152 7.11 -3.13 -3.85
N ALA A 153 8.09 -2.49 -4.47
CA ALA A 153 9.48 -2.95 -4.52
C ALA A 153 10.44 -1.77 -4.75
N VAL A 154 11.70 -1.96 -4.42
CA VAL A 154 12.76 -0.98 -4.64
C VAL A 154 13.09 -0.86 -6.13
N SER A 155 13.36 -1.98 -6.79
CA SER A 155 13.75 -2.08 -8.21
C SER A 155 12.92 -3.14 -8.93
N ILE A 156 12.99 -3.14 -10.27
CA ILE A 156 12.27 -4.14 -11.10
C ILE A 156 12.70 -5.55 -10.71
N GLU A 157 13.99 -5.78 -10.49
CA GLU A 157 14.56 -7.08 -10.13
C GLU A 157 14.08 -7.58 -8.77
N SER A 158 13.68 -6.67 -7.88
CA SER A 158 13.17 -7.01 -6.55
C SER A 158 11.67 -7.27 -6.50
N VAL A 159 10.94 -7.07 -7.61
CA VAL A 159 9.53 -7.45 -7.70
C VAL A 159 9.42 -8.98 -7.69
N PRO A 160 8.64 -9.59 -6.79
CA PRO A 160 8.46 -11.04 -6.76
C PRO A 160 7.93 -11.57 -8.11
N ALA A 161 8.50 -12.66 -8.60
CA ALA A 161 8.11 -13.27 -9.88
C ALA A 161 6.59 -13.57 -9.95
N SER A 162 6.00 -14.01 -8.84
CA SER A 162 4.56 -14.27 -8.75
C SER A 162 3.70 -13.01 -8.96
N VAL A 163 4.19 -11.85 -8.53
CA VAL A 163 3.52 -10.55 -8.75
C VAL A 163 3.59 -10.18 -10.23
N VAL A 164 4.76 -10.32 -10.86
CA VAL A 164 4.95 -10.05 -12.30
C VAL A 164 4.07 -10.95 -13.15
N GLU A 165 4.02 -12.24 -12.84
CA GLU A 165 3.16 -13.22 -13.54
C GLU A 165 1.68 -12.85 -13.41
N THR A 166 1.23 -12.47 -12.21
CA THR A 166 -0.15 -12.05 -11.96
C THR A 166 -0.48 -10.79 -12.74
N GLU A 167 0.39 -9.77 -12.69
CA GLU A 167 0.20 -8.53 -13.46
C GLU A 167 0.17 -8.77 -14.97
N TYR A 168 1.05 -9.63 -15.47
CA TYR A 168 1.07 -10.01 -16.89
C TYR A 168 -0.23 -10.71 -17.29
N LYS A 169 -0.69 -11.70 -16.50
CA LYS A 169 -1.94 -12.41 -16.76
C LYS A 169 -3.14 -11.47 -16.77
N VAL A 170 -3.24 -10.59 -15.76
CA VAL A 170 -4.30 -9.58 -15.70
C VAL A 170 -4.23 -8.64 -16.90
N ALA A 171 -3.02 -8.23 -17.32
CA ALA A 171 -2.82 -7.39 -18.50
C ALA A 171 -3.29 -8.10 -19.79
N VAL A 172 -2.99 -9.39 -19.95
CA VAL A 172 -3.44 -10.20 -21.09
C VAL A 172 -4.97 -10.29 -21.11
N ASP A 173 -5.58 -10.65 -19.99
CA ASP A 173 -7.04 -10.82 -19.88
C ASP A 173 -7.77 -9.51 -20.19
N LYS A 174 -7.36 -8.41 -19.55
CA LYS A 174 -7.94 -7.07 -19.83
C LYS A 174 -7.76 -6.64 -21.28
N THR A 175 -6.60 -6.96 -21.90
CA THR A 175 -6.36 -6.62 -23.31
C THR A 175 -7.30 -7.40 -24.23
N LYS A 176 -7.51 -8.69 -23.97
CA LYS A 176 -8.47 -9.51 -24.71
C LYS A 176 -9.89 -8.98 -24.59
N GLU A 177 -10.33 -8.70 -23.36
CA GLU A 177 -11.67 -8.15 -23.11
C GLU A 177 -11.87 -6.81 -23.84
N GLU A 178 -10.90 -5.89 -23.78
CA GLU A 178 -11.00 -4.60 -24.46
C GLU A 178 -11.02 -4.74 -26.00
N GLN A 179 -10.26 -5.68 -26.55
CA GLN A 179 -10.28 -5.93 -28.01
C GLN A 179 -11.62 -6.50 -28.45
N VAL A 180 -12.20 -7.42 -27.68
CA VAL A 180 -13.53 -7.96 -27.92
C VAL A 180 -14.58 -6.87 -27.80
N LYS A 181 -14.54 -6.08 -26.73
CA LYS A 181 -15.47 -4.97 -26.51
C LYS A 181 -15.46 -3.96 -27.65
N LYS A 182 -14.27 -3.52 -28.08
CA LYS A 182 -14.11 -2.61 -29.24
C LYS A 182 -14.69 -3.18 -30.53
N ALA A 183 -14.51 -4.48 -30.78
CA ALA A 183 -15.07 -5.14 -31.95
C ALA A 183 -16.60 -5.17 -31.89
N VAL A 184 -17.18 -5.50 -30.74
CA VAL A 184 -18.64 -5.49 -30.52
C VAL A 184 -19.22 -4.10 -30.72
N GLU A 185 -18.62 -3.07 -30.10
CA GLU A 185 -19.05 -1.67 -30.26
C GLU A 185 -19.02 -1.22 -31.73
N ALA A 186 -17.97 -1.60 -32.47
CA ALA A 186 -17.86 -1.27 -33.88
C ALA A 186 -18.93 -1.99 -34.73
N ALA A 187 -19.20 -3.27 -34.43
CA ALA A 187 -20.25 -4.04 -35.11
C ALA A 187 -21.66 -3.48 -34.84
N LEU A 188 -21.95 -3.10 -33.59
CA LEU A 188 -23.20 -2.44 -33.21
C LEU A 188 -23.40 -1.11 -33.94
N LYS A 189 -22.38 -0.25 -33.95
CA LYS A 189 -22.41 1.02 -34.68
C LYS A 189 -22.65 0.82 -36.17
N LYS A 190 -22.00 -0.18 -36.79
CA LYS A 190 -22.22 -0.54 -38.20
C LYS A 190 -23.65 -1.02 -38.47
N ALA A 191 -24.29 -1.65 -37.50
CA ALA A 191 -25.67 -2.07 -37.56
C ALA A 191 -26.69 -0.96 -37.24
N GLY A 192 -26.23 0.26 -36.95
CA GLY A 192 -27.07 1.42 -36.62
C GLY A 192 -27.56 1.44 -35.17
N ILE A 193 -26.99 0.60 -34.30
CA ILE A 193 -27.35 0.52 -32.88
C ILE A 193 -26.33 1.29 -32.05
N ASN A 194 -26.79 2.18 -31.15
CA ASN A 194 -25.92 2.89 -30.22
C ASN A 194 -25.41 1.91 -29.12
N PRO A 195 -24.09 1.63 -29.05
CA PRO A 195 -23.56 0.69 -28.08
C PRO A 195 -23.86 1.04 -26.62
N ASN A 196 -23.99 2.32 -26.29
CA ASN A 196 -24.27 2.78 -24.93
C ASN A 196 -25.68 2.42 -24.44
N LEU A 197 -26.61 2.08 -25.33
CA LEU A 197 -27.93 1.63 -24.97
C LEU A 197 -28.03 0.14 -24.66
N VAL A 198 -26.99 -0.61 -25.05
CA VAL A 198 -26.95 -2.09 -25.04
C VAL A 198 -25.68 -2.63 -24.39
N ASP A 199 -25.04 -1.85 -23.55
CA ASP A 199 -23.74 -2.19 -22.91
C ASP A 199 -23.87 -3.20 -21.75
N SER A 200 -25.08 -3.38 -21.22
CA SER A 200 -25.42 -4.39 -20.22
C SER A 200 -26.88 -4.81 -20.33
N GLU A 201 -27.22 -6.01 -19.84
CA GLU A 201 -28.60 -6.48 -19.85
C GLU A 201 -29.56 -5.55 -19.09
N ALA A 202 -29.10 -5.04 -17.93
CA ALA A 202 -29.87 -4.08 -17.14
C ALA A 202 -30.15 -2.77 -17.91
N HIS A 203 -29.19 -2.29 -18.70
CA HIS A 203 -29.38 -1.12 -19.57
C HIS A 203 -30.33 -1.42 -20.71
N ILE A 204 -30.24 -2.59 -21.34
CA ILE A 204 -31.16 -3.02 -22.38
C ILE A 204 -32.60 -3.01 -21.85
N GLU A 205 -32.86 -3.66 -20.73
CA GLU A 205 -34.22 -3.71 -20.12
C GLU A 205 -34.72 -2.31 -19.76
N SER A 206 -33.85 -1.48 -19.13
CA SER A 206 -34.18 -0.10 -18.78
C SER A 206 -34.50 0.76 -20.01
N ASN A 207 -33.74 0.61 -21.09
CA ASN A 207 -33.91 1.41 -22.30
C ASN A 207 -35.14 0.95 -23.12
N ILE A 208 -35.51 -0.34 -23.08
CA ILE A 208 -36.76 -0.83 -23.62
C ILE A 208 -37.95 -0.22 -22.86
N ALA A 209 -37.90 -0.25 -21.53
CA ALA A 209 -38.96 0.32 -20.68
C ALA A 209 -39.14 1.83 -20.90
N LYS A 210 -38.07 2.57 -21.22
CA LYS A 210 -38.10 4.01 -21.55
C LYS A 210 -38.51 4.31 -23.00
N GLY A 211 -38.64 3.30 -23.83
CA GLY A 211 -38.94 3.48 -25.25
C GLY A 211 -37.77 3.99 -26.10
N TRP A 212 -36.53 3.91 -25.58
CA TRP A 212 -35.31 4.32 -26.30
C TRP A 212 -34.74 3.18 -27.14
N LEU A 213 -35.20 1.98 -26.93
CA LEU A 213 -34.79 0.77 -27.62
C LEU A 213 -36.01 -0.11 -27.85
N THR A 214 -36.15 -0.66 -29.05
CA THR A 214 -37.21 -1.67 -29.31
C THR A 214 -36.74 -3.06 -28.93
N VAL A 215 -37.67 -3.98 -28.70
CA VAL A 215 -37.33 -5.39 -28.42
C VAL A 215 -36.57 -6.01 -29.60
N GLU A 216 -36.93 -5.69 -30.82
CA GLU A 216 -36.25 -6.20 -32.03
C GLU A 216 -34.82 -5.68 -32.13
N GLU A 217 -34.58 -4.40 -31.82
CA GLU A 217 -33.21 -3.82 -31.76
C GLU A 217 -32.38 -4.45 -30.65
N ALA A 218 -33.00 -4.71 -29.49
CA ALA A 218 -32.34 -5.39 -28.38
C ALA A 218 -31.93 -6.82 -28.74
N ASP A 219 -32.80 -7.60 -29.36
CA ASP A 219 -32.49 -8.97 -29.78
C ASP A 219 -31.42 -9.01 -30.88
N LYS A 220 -31.50 -8.07 -31.82
CA LYS A 220 -30.44 -7.88 -32.82
C LYS A 220 -29.10 -7.51 -32.20
N ALA A 221 -29.09 -6.61 -31.20
CA ALA A 221 -27.89 -6.21 -30.48
C ALA A 221 -27.27 -7.39 -29.73
N ARG A 222 -28.07 -8.18 -29.02
CA ARG A 222 -27.59 -9.39 -28.33
C ARG A 222 -26.96 -10.39 -29.29
N ALA A 223 -27.59 -10.63 -30.45
CA ALA A 223 -27.06 -11.55 -31.47
C ALA A 223 -25.74 -11.04 -32.04
N ILE A 224 -25.64 -9.76 -32.42
CA ILE A 224 -24.44 -9.13 -32.93
C ILE A 224 -23.31 -9.19 -31.87
N ALA A 225 -23.63 -8.84 -30.62
CA ALA A 225 -22.64 -8.83 -29.52
C ALA A 225 -22.06 -10.24 -29.30
N LYS A 226 -22.92 -11.25 -29.22
CA LYS A 226 -22.50 -12.65 -29.02
C LYS A 226 -21.64 -13.16 -30.17
N GLU A 227 -22.12 -13.05 -31.40
CA GLU A 227 -21.39 -13.53 -32.59
C GLU A 227 -20.04 -12.83 -32.77
N THR A 228 -20.04 -11.50 -32.64
CA THR A 228 -18.79 -10.71 -32.77
C THR A 228 -17.80 -11.03 -31.66
N ALA A 229 -18.28 -11.21 -30.42
CA ALA A 229 -17.41 -11.56 -29.30
C ALA A 229 -16.75 -12.94 -29.50
N GLU A 230 -17.53 -13.94 -29.92
CA GLU A 230 -17.03 -15.29 -30.20
C GLU A 230 -16.01 -15.29 -31.33
N GLN A 231 -16.32 -14.62 -32.45
CA GLN A 231 -15.42 -14.52 -33.60
C GLN A 231 -14.13 -13.77 -33.25
N LYS A 232 -14.24 -12.67 -32.52
CA LYS A 232 -13.07 -11.88 -32.13
C LYS A 232 -12.20 -12.62 -31.13
N ALA A 233 -12.76 -13.25 -30.12
CA ALA A 233 -12.04 -14.05 -29.13
C ALA A 233 -11.25 -15.20 -29.78
N ALA A 234 -11.83 -15.86 -30.80
CA ALA A 234 -11.17 -16.93 -31.54
C ALA A 234 -10.01 -16.46 -32.45
N ASN A 235 -10.02 -15.19 -32.85
CA ASN A 235 -9.10 -14.64 -33.85
C ASN A 235 -8.25 -13.47 -33.33
N LEU A 236 -7.96 -13.41 -32.03
CA LEU A 236 -7.08 -12.39 -31.47
C LEU A 236 -5.62 -12.63 -31.87
N PRO A 237 -4.93 -11.63 -32.46
CA PRO A 237 -3.53 -11.76 -32.81
C PRO A 237 -2.66 -11.87 -31.55
N ALA A 238 -2.02 -13.03 -31.35
CA ALA A 238 -1.22 -13.31 -30.15
C ALA A 238 -0.10 -12.28 -29.93
N GLN A 239 0.61 -11.88 -30.99
CA GLN A 239 1.69 -10.91 -30.91
C GLN A 239 1.21 -9.51 -30.46
N MET A 240 0.04 -9.09 -30.94
CA MET A 240 -0.56 -7.82 -30.52
C MET A 240 -0.93 -7.84 -29.04
N ILE A 241 -1.56 -8.93 -28.57
CA ILE A 241 -1.92 -9.11 -27.16
C ILE A 241 -0.67 -9.08 -26.28
N GLU A 242 0.38 -9.81 -26.67
CA GLU A 242 1.65 -9.84 -25.96
C GLU A 242 2.30 -8.46 -25.86
N ASN A 243 2.37 -7.72 -26.95
CA ASN A 243 2.97 -6.38 -26.98
C ASN A 243 2.20 -5.38 -26.09
N ILE A 244 0.87 -5.41 -26.12
CA ILE A 244 0.04 -4.55 -25.27
C ILE A 244 0.18 -4.97 -23.80
N ALA A 245 0.18 -6.27 -23.50
CA ALA A 245 0.36 -6.78 -22.15
C ALA A 245 1.74 -6.38 -21.57
N LYS A 246 2.80 -6.50 -22.35
CA LYS A 246 4.14 -6.01 -21.96
C LYS A 246 4.14 -4.51 -21.69
N GLY A 247 3.45 -3.71 -22.51
CA GLY A 247 3.31 -2.27 -22.29
C GLY A 247 2.61 -1.95 -20.97
N ARG A 248 1.59 -2.72 -20.60
CA ARG A 248 0.87 -2.58 -19.31
C ARG A 248 1.74 -2.98 -18.12
N VAL A 249 2.54 -4.04 -18.23
CA VAL A 249 3.50 -4.43 -17.20
C VAL A 249 4.58 -3.36 -17.03
N ASN A 250 5.08 -2.77 -18.12
CA ASN A 250 6.02 -1.65 -18.04
C ASN A 250 5.39 -0.42 -17.34
N LYS A 251 4.11 -0.17 -17.57
CA LYS A 251 3.37 0.88 -16.83
C LYS A 251 3.27 0.55 -15.34
N PHE A 252 2.97 -0.69 -14.99
CA PHE A 252 2.98 -1.16 -13.61
C PHE A 252 4.33 -0.91 -12.94
N TYR A 253 5.46 -1.22 -13.60
CA TYR A 253 6.79 -0.92 -13.04
C TYR A 253 6.99 0.56 -12.77
N LYS A 254 6.62 1.43 -13.70
CA LYS A 254 6.73 2.89 -13.53
C LYS A 254 5.87 3.45 -12.40
N GLU A 255 4.73 2.83 -12.13
CA GLU A 255 3.80 3.27 -11.08
C GLU A 255 4.13 2.67 -9.71
N SER A 256 4.67 1.45 -9.67
CA SER A 256 4.73 0.63 -8.45
C SER A 256 6.15 0.30 -7.97
N VAL A 257 7.18 0.55 -8.76
CA VAL A 257 8.59 0.30 -8.38
C VAL A 257 9.26 1.62 -8.03
N LEU A 258 9.80 1.73 -6.81
CA LEU A 258 10.30 2.99 -6.26
C LEU A 258 11.30 3.70 -7.20
N MET A 259 12.32 2.99 -7.68
CA MET A 259 13.36 3.59 -8.52
C MET A 259 12.87 4.02 -9.90
N GLU A 260 11.74 3.45 -10.38
CA GLU A 260 11.11 3.74 -11.66
C GLU A 260 10.01 4.81 -11.57
N GLN A 261 9.51 5.11 -10.36
CA GLN A 261 8.47 6.11 -10.16
C GLN A 261 8.96 7.51 -10.51
N GLU A 262 8.09 8.31 -11.13
CA GLU A 262 8.32 9.75 -11.27
C GLU A 262 8.43 10.40 -9.88
N PHE A 263 9.42 11.26 -9.71
CA PHE A 263 9.64 11.95 -8.45
C PHE A 263 8.51 12.96 -8.18
N ILE A 264 7.85 12.84 -7.03
CA ILE A 264 6.68 13.68 -6.69
C ILE A 264 6.95 15.20 -6.69
N LYS A 265 8.22 15.61 -6.50
CA LYS A 265 8.61 17.01 -6.53
C LYS A 265 9.09 17.49 -7.91
N ASP A 266 9.44 16.56 -8.80
CA ASP A 266 9.91 16.83 -10.16
C ASP A 266 9.60 15.64 -11.08
N ALA A 267 8.44 15.67 -11.72
CA ALA A 267 7.96 14.61 -12.61
C ALA A 267 8.81 14.43 -13.90
N THR A 268 9.82 15.26 -14.12
CA THR A 268 10.74 15.12 -15.27
C THR A 268 11.82 14.07 -15.05
N VAL A 269 11.99 13.61 -13.82
CA VAL A 269 12.97 12.58 -13.44
C VAL A 269 12.32 11.47 -12.62
N THR A 270 12.88 10.26 -12.71
CA THR A 270 12.55 9.17 -11.79
C THR A 270 13.33 9.31 -10.49
N ILE A 271 12.91 8.57 -9.45
CA ILE A 271 13.68 8.48 -8.20
C ILE A 271 15.09 7.98 -8.48
N GLY A 272 15.26 6.97 -9.35
CA GLY A 272 16.58 6.46 -9.74
C GLY A 272 17.46 7.54 -10.36
N GLN A 273 16.94 8.33 -11.27
CA GLN A 273 17.65 9.45 -11.91
C GLN A 273 17.97 10.57 -10.91
N TYR A 274 17.04 10.90 -10.02
CA TYR A 274 17.23 11.89 -8.98
C TYR A 274 18.40 11.51 -8.05
N LEU A 275 18.47 10.25 -7.63
CA LEU A 275 19.53 9.73 -6.78
C LEU A 275 20.88 9.71 -7.51
N ASP A 276 20.95 9.17 -8.72
CA ASP A 276 22.21 9.09 -9.51
C ASP A 276 22.77 10.47 -9.85
N LYS A 277 21.91 11.46 -10.08
CA LYS A 277 22.30 12.86 -10.29
C LYS A 277 22.88 13.50 -9.02
N SER A 278 22.38 13.12 -7.86
CA SER A 278 22.84 13.64 -6.57
C SER A 278 24.17 13.03 -6.14
N SER A 279 24.32 11.73 -6.34
CA SER A 279 25.59 10.98 -6.11
C SER A 279 25.61 9.76 -7.03
N LYS A 280 26.68 9.63 -7.79
CA LYS A 280 26.82 8.55 -8.79
C LYS A 280 26.71 7.17 -8.15
N GLY A 281 25.80 6.36 -8.66
CA GLY A 281 25.54 5.00 -8.17
C GLY A 281 24.79 4.93 -6.85
N LEU A 282 24.24 6.05 -6.36
CA LEU A 282 23.38 6.06 -5.18
C LEU A 282 22.03 5.38 -5.50
N VAL A 283 21.69 4.37 -4.73
CA VAL A 283 20.41 3.65 -4.83
C VAL A 283 19.81 3.39 -3.45
N VAL A 284 18.49 3.22 -3.42
CA VAL A 284 17.79 2.66 -2.28
C VAL A 284 18.06 1.16 -2.22
N VAL A 285 18.37 0.63 -1.05
CA VAL A 285 18.58 -0.81 -0.84
C VAL A 285 17.39 -1.48 -0.19
N ASP A 286 16.65 -0.75 0.65
CA ASP A 286 15.41 -1.23 1.28
C ASP A 286 14.56 -0.05 1.76
N PHE A 287 13.27 -0.29 1.93
CA PHE A 287 12.35 0.63 2.60
C PHE A 287 11.29 -0.15 3.38
N LYS A 288 10.74 0.49 4.41
CA LYS A 288 9.54 0.01 5.10
C LYS A 288 8.52 1.13 5.19
N ARG A 289 7.26 0.77 5.14
CA ARG A 289 6.12 1.68 5.25
C ARG A 289 5.08 1.06 6.17
N VAL A 290 4.66 1.80 7.18
CA VAL A 290 3.57 1.43 8.09
C VAL A 290 2.49 2.48 7.97
N ASN A 291 1.31 2.08 7.55
CA ASN A 291 0.13 2.93 7.41
C ASN A 291 -0.99 2.42 8.32
N LEU A 292 -1.44 3.25 9.25
CA LEU A 292 -2.56 2.97 10.14
C LEU A 292 -3.88 3.61 9.66
N ASN A 293 -3.88 4.33 8.53
CA ASN A 293 -5.12 4.78 7.92
C ASN A 293 -5.87 3.55 7.37
N GLN A 294 -7.18 3.54 7.55
CA GLN A 294 -8.03 2.59 6.84
C GLN A 294 -8.06 3.02 5.37
N ASP A 295 -7.74 2.11 4.47
CA ASP A 295 -7.87 2.30 3.03
C ASP A 295 -9.35 2.25 2.61
#